data_21468c93e9981c6c357a0adf95ead5ad
#
_entry.id   21468c93e9981c6c357a0adf95ead5ad
#
_cell.length_a   1.000
_cell.length_b   1.000
_cell.length_c   1.000
_cell.angle_alpha   90.00
_cell.angle_beta   90.00
_cell.angle_gamma   90.00
#
_symmetry.space_group_name_H-M   'P 1'
#
loop_
_entity.id
_entity.type
_entity.pdbx_description
1 polymer ?
#
loop_
_entity_poly.entity_id
_entity_poly.type
_entity_poly.pdbx_seq_one_letter_code
_entity_poly.pdbx_strand_id
1 'polypeptide(L)'
;PNTEFEIYHYRTGNLVDTIRTRKNGVAVSRPLPLGRYKVIESKAAEFYGLDKTPIDVEIEHAGQIVKTAMTNKALYTNVSIKKTGFVEVMPGQQLRYNFSGIANNSTTALTSFYWRDTLPAQAVRLDKIATGTYNVQGNYKIVFKTNLNSEYRTMYDNLSTTRHYMLDASPSALGLASNEYITEFMVSFGVVPGNFRQVEAPMVYCNVVSWLTGGTQFVNQADVGGIYNGQWIMATSRWVTRVYKPAEPLPRTGY
;
A
#
# COMPACT_ATOMS: atom_id res chain seq x y z
N PRO A 1 -19.11 19.04 14.96
CA PRO A 1 -19.30 18.83 16.38
C PRO A 1 -18.56 17.57 16.85
N ASN A 2 -18.21 17.49 18.14
CA ASN A 2 -17.52 16.39 18.77
C ASN A 2 -16.07 16.15 18.35
N THR A 3 -15.40 17.09 17.68
CA THR A 3 -13.95 17.11 17.55
C THR A 3 -13.33 17.41 18.92
N GLU A 4 -12.32 16.63 19.30
CA GLU A 4 -11.63 16.79 20.57
C GLU A 4 -10.21 17.29 20.33
N PHE A 5 -9.79 18.24 21.15
CA PHE A 5 -8.44 18.80 21.12
C PHE A 5 -7.81 18.70 22.50
N GLU A 6 -6.53 18.40 22.51
CA GLU A 6 -5.68 18.44 23.70
C GLU A 6 -4.78 19.67 23.63
N ILE A 7 -4.67 20.37 24.75
CA ILE A 7 -3.86 21.57 24.90
C ILE A 7 -2.67 21.24 25.79
N TYR A 8 -1.47 21.41 25.26
CA TYR A 8 -0.23 21.11 25.95
C TYR A 8 0.56 22.39 26.21
N HIS A 9 1.18 22.48 27.38
CA HIS A 9 2.15 23.54 27.65
C HIS A 9 3.37 23.37 26.77
N TYR A 10 3.73 24.40 25.99
CA TYR A 10 4.75 24.31 24.94
C TYR A 10 6.11 23.81 25.43
N ARG A 11 6.58 24.34 26.58
CA ARG A 11 7.90 24.04 27.12
C ARG A 11 7.99 22.71 27.86
N THR A 12 6.97 22.36 28.64
CA THR A 12 6.98 21.17 29.50
C THR A 12 6.39 19.94 28.84
N GLY A 13 5.59 20.11 27.78
CA GLY A 13 4.84 19.04 27.16
C GLY A 13 3.68 18.49 27.99
N ASN A 14 3.36 19.10 29.13
CA ASN A 14 2.29 18.63 29.99
C ASN A 14 0.92 18.96 29.38
N LEU A 15 -0.02 17.99 29.42
CA LEU A 15 -1.41 18.21 29.09
C LEU A 15 -2.02 19.17 30.11
N VAL A 16 -2.61 20.28 29.65
CA VAL A 16 -3.20 21.30 30.50
C VAL A 16 -4.71 21.36 30.39
N ASP A 17 -5.29 20.98 29.25
CA ASP A 17 -6.73 20.94 29.04
C ASP A 17 -7.11 19.97 27.91
N THR A 18 -8.36 19.47 27.94
CA THR A 18 -8.97 18.72 26.83
C THR A 18 -10.33 19.36 26.53
N ILE A 19 -10.50 19.81 25.30
CA ILE A 19 -11.71 20.54 24.90
C ILE A 19 -12.40 19.81 23.75
N ARG A 20 -13.74 19.97 23.67
CA ARG A 20 -14.56 19.34 22.61
C ARG A 20 -15.46 20.37 21.95
N THR A 21 -15.55 20.32 20.63
CA THR A 21 -16.42 21.22 19.87
C THR A 21 -17.89 20.89 20.10
N ARG A 22 -18.67 21.95 20.30
CA ARG A 22 -20.14 21.92 20.39
C ARG A 22 -20.76 21.80 18.98
N LYS A 23 -22.09 21.83 18.91
CA LYS A 23 -22.82 21.75 17.61
C LYS A 23 -22.44 22.86 16.63
N ASN A 24 -22.04 24.03 17.11
CA ASN A 24 -21.58 25.17 16.29
C ASN A 24 -20.11 25.07 15.84
N GLY A 25 -19.41 23.95 16.14
CA GLY A 25 -18.02 23.76 15.78
C GLY A 25 -17.00 24.49 16.67
N VAL A 26 -17.44 25.16 17.75
CA VAL A 26 -16.58 25.91 18.65
C VAL A 26 -16.28 25.10 19.91
N ALA A 27 -15.02 25.12 20.33
CA ALA A 27 -14.56 24.65 21.63
C ALA A 27 -13.89 25.82 22.39
N VAL A 28 -13.98 25.83 23.69
CA VAL A 28 -13.38 26.87 24.54
C VAL A 28 -12.66 26.17 25.70
N SER A 29 -11.39 26.51 25.92
CA SER A 29 -10.64 26.03 27.07
C SER A 29 -11.08 26.71 28.35
N ARG A 30 -10.73 26.07 29.47
CA ARG A 30 -10.69 26.80 30.76
C ARG A 30 -9.69 27.96 30.67
N PRO A 31 -9.74 28.95 31.58
CA PRO A 31 -8.69 29.96 31.69
C PRO A 31 -7.31 29.31 31.85
N LEU A 32 -6.37 29.71 31.01
CA LEU A 32 -4.99 29.22 31.02
C LEU A 32 -4.06 30.32 31.52
N PRO A 33 -2.98 30.01 32.26
CA PRO A 33 -1.92 30.96 32.61
C PRO A 33 -1.29 31.61 31.38
N LEU A 34 -0.55 32.70 31.58
CA LEU A 34 0.28 33.29 30.53
C LEU A 34 1.33 32.30 30.04
N GLY A 35 1.56 32.23 28.71
CA GLY A 35 2.55 31.32 28.15
C GLY A 35 2.17 30.80 26.78
N ARG A 36 3.04 29.91 26.24
CA ARG A 36 2.84 29.27 24.93
C ARG A 36 2.29 27.86 25.12
N TYR A 37 1.41 27.49 24.21
CA TYR A 37 0.71 26.22 24.20
C TYR A 37 0.69 25.62 22.78
N LYS A 38 0.51 24.30 22.71
CA LYS A 38 0.21 23.56 21.50
C LYS A 38 -1.18 23.00 21.60
N VAL A 39 -2.00 23.25 20.57
CA VAL A 39 -3.33 22.66 20.43
C VAL A 39 -3.25 21.57 19.38
N ILE A 40 -3.60 20.35 19.73
CA ILE A 40 -3.52 19.17 18.87
C ILE A 40 -4.88 18.49 18.82
N GLU A 41 -5.36 18.15 17.62
CA GLU A 41 -6.57 17.34 17.51
C GLU A 41 -6.28 15.91 17.99
N SER A 42 -6.99 15.46 19.03
CA SER A 42 -6.88 14.10 19.58
C SER A 42 -7.95 13.18 19.03
N LYS A 43 -9.11 13.73 18.59
CA LYS A 43 -10.20 12.98 17.99
C LYS A 43 -10.94 13.81 16.95
N ALA A 44 -11.00 13.34 15.74
CA ALA A 44 -11.81 13.96 14.68
C ALA A 44 -13.31 13.76 14.91
N ALA A 45 -14.13 14.66 14.35
CA ALA A 45 -15.56 14.45 14.23
C ALA A 45 -15.84 13.23 13.33
N GLU A 46 -17.02 12.62 13.50
CA GLU A 46 -17.46 11.52 12.64
C GLU A 46 -17.43 11.94 11.15
N PHE A 47 -16.95 11.05 10.28
CA PHE A 47 -16.76 11.27 8.84
C PHE A 47 -15.66 12.28 8.46
N TYR A 48 -14.77 12.65 9.39
CA TYR A 48 -13.62 13.49 9.11
C TYR A 48 -12.31 12.81 9.46
N GLY A 49 -11.26 13.10 8.69
CA GLY A 49 -9.91 12.63 8.95
C GLY A 49 -9.29 13.38 10.14
N LEU A 50 -8.55 12.67 10.97
CA LEU A 50 -7.81 13.25 12.09
C LEU A 50 -6.59 14.02 11.56
N ASP A 51 -6.46 15.30 11.94
CA ASP A 51 -5.27 16.12 11.66
C ASP A 51 -4.53 16.41 12.96
N LYS A 52 -3.40 15.75 13.18
CA LYS A 52 -2.55 15.92 14.36
C LYS A 52 -1.54 17.06 14.25
N THR A 53 -1.63 17.89 13.22
CA THR A 53 -0.73 19.04 13.07
C THR A 53 -0.94 20.02 14.23
N PRO A 54 0.10 20.28 15.04
CA PRO A 54 -0.04 21.19 16.18
C PRO A 54 -0.27 22.63 15.73
N ILE A 55 -1.15 23.35 16.43
CA ILE A 55 -1.28 24.79 16.32
C ILE A 55 -0.66 25.43 17.56
N ASP A 56 0.33 26.28 17.35
CA ASP A 56 0.95 27.04 18.42
C ASP A 56 0.07 28.26 18.74
N VAL A 57 -0.18 28.50 20.03
CA VAL A 57 -0.90 29.66 20.54
C VAL A 57 -0.14 30.27 21.71
N GLU A 58 -0.25 31.59 21.89
CA GLU A 58 0.41 32.31 22.97
C GLU A 58 -0.57 33.23 23.69
N ILE A 59 -0.55 33.17 25.03
CA ILE A 59 -1.32 34.05 25.92
C ILE A 59 -0.33 35.02 26.57
N GLU A 60 -0.36 36.27 26.16
CA GLU A 60 0.63 37.31 26.53
C GLU A 60 0.16 38.19 27.70
N HIS A 61 -1.16 38.36 27.89
CA HIS A 61 -1.71 39.17 28.98
C HIS A 61 -3.01 38.59 29.52
N ALA A 62 -3.32 38.98 30.75
CA ALA A 62 -4.54 38.54 31.43
C ALA A 62 -5.82 38.99 30.69
N GLY A 63 -6.78 38.08 30.57
CA GLY A 63 -8.04 38.31 29.85
C GLY A 63 -7.97 38.21 28.33
N GLN A 64 -6.83 37.88 27.76
CA GLN A 64 -6.68 37.65 26.34
C GLN A 64 -7.48 36.43 25.88
N ILE A 65 -8.18 36.56 24.74
CA ILE A 65 -8.83 35.45 24.05
C ILE A 65 -8.09 35.20 22.74
N VAL A 66 -7.38 34.08 22.66
CA VAL A 66 -6.74 33.64 21.44
C VAL A 66 -7.73 32.78 20.65
N LYS A 67 -7.98 33.14 19.38
CA LYS A 67 -8.83 32.36 18.47
C LYS A 67 -7.98 31.69 17.41
N THR A 68 -8.22 30.40 17.21
CA THR A 68 -7.62 29.63 16.13
C THR A 68 -8.68 28.80 15.42
N ALA A 69 -8.41 28.37 14.20
CA ALA A 69 -9.31 27.54 13.42
C ALA A 69 -8.55 26.35 12.82
N MET A 70 -9.20 25.22 12.80
CA MET A 70 -8.73 24.01 12.12
C MET A 70 -9.82 23.53 11.17
N THR A 71 -9.43 23.09 9.97
CA THR A 71 -10.35 22.56 8.97
C THR A 71 -10.02 21.09 8.73
N ASN A 72 -10.93 20.21 9.08
CA ASN A 72 -10.80 18.78 8.83
C ASN A 72 -11.27 18.41 7.43
N LYS A 73 -10.55 17.53 6.76
CA LYS A 73 -10.97 16.96 5.48
C LYS A 73 -11.96 15.83 5.72
N ALA A 74 -12.96 15.72 4.84
CA ALA A 74 -13.88 14.59 4.87
C ALA A 74 -13.08 13.27 4.80
N LEU A 75 -13.47 12.29 5.62
CA LEU A 75 -12.87 10.98 5.60
C LEU A 75 -13.28 10.26 4.32
N TYR A 76 -12.29 9.89 3.55
CA TYR A 76 -12.44 9.02 2.39
C TYR A 76 -11.36 7.98 2.43
N THR A 77 -11.73 6.71 2.29
CA THR A 77 -10.79 5.58 2.27
C THR A 77 -10.92 4.82 0.98
N ASN A 78 -9.82 4.70 0.25
CA ASN A 78 -9.73 3.94 -0.99
C ASN A 78 -8.28 3.58 -1.28
N VAL A 79 -8.08 2.44 -1.89
CA VAL A 79 -6.78 2.00 -2.43
C VAL A 79 -6.97 1.53 -3.87
N SER A 80 -5.92 1.56 -4.66
CA SER A 80 -5.99 1.10 -6.05
C SER A 80 -4.75 0.34 -6.47
N ILE A 81 -4.95 -0.59 -7.40
CA ILE A 81 -3.91 -1.32 -8.12
C ILE A 81 -4.47 -1.75 -9.49
N LYS A 82 -3.65 -1.71 -10.52
CA LYS A 82 -3.95 -2.26 -11.85
C LYS A 82 -2.82 -3.15 -12.30
N LYS A 83 -3.15 -4.36 -12.73
CA LYS A 83 -2.23 -5.36 -13.26
C LYS A 83 -2.49 -5.56 -14.75
N THR A 84 -1.41 -5.65 -15.53
CA THR A 84 -1.43 -6.01 -16.95
C THR A 84 -0.26 -6.96 -17.25
N GLY A 85 -0.29 -7.63 -18.40
CA GLY A 85 0.76 -8.57 -18.80
C GLY A 85 0.62 -9.01 -20.23
N PHE A 86 1.29 -10.08 -20.61
CA PHE A 86 1.14 -10.68 -21.94
C PHE A 86 -0.21 -11.40 -22.02
N VAL A 87 -0.91 -11.21 -23.15
CA VAL A 87 -2.17 -11.90 -23.43
C VAL A 87 -1.91 -13.36 -23.80
N GLU A 88 -0.81 -13.61 -24.53
CA GLU A 88 -0.43 -14.93 -25.01
C GLU A 88 1.07 -15.16 -24.83
N VAL A 89 1.46 -16.39 -24.51
CA VAL A 89 2.84 -16.80 -24.25
C VAL A 89 3.10 -18.20 -24.78
N MET A 90 4.40 -18.51 -25.03
CA MET A 90 4.84 -19.86 -25.33
C MET A 90 5.29 -20.58 -24.03
N PRO A 91 5.21 -21.94 -23.97
CA PRO A 91 5.88 -22.71 -22.92
C PRO A 91 7.37 -22.37 -22.85
N GLY A 92 7.93 -22.20 -21.66
CA GLY A 92 9.33 -21.83 -21.44
C GLY A 92 9.68 -20.36 -21.69
N GLN A 93 8.75 -19.54 -22.21
CA GLN A 93 8.98 -18.13 -22.46
C GLN A 93 9.04 -17.34 -21.16
N GLN A 94 9.87 -16.29 -21.11
CA GLN A 94 9.78 -15.26 -20.06
C GLN A 94 8.59 -14.35 -20.35
N LEU A 95 7.78 -14.11 -19.34
CA LEU A 95 6.69 -13.14 -19.37
C LEU A 95 6.91 -12.04 -18.33
N ARG A 96 6.27 -10.89 -18.55
CA ARG A 96 6.31 -9.75 -17.65
C ARG A 96 4.91 -9.30 -17.28
N TYR A 97 4.69 -9.08 -15.99
CA TYR A 97 3.54 -8.35 -15.47
C TYR A 97 3.93 -6.93 -15.12
N ASN A 98 3.07 -5.97 -15.44
CA ASN A 98 3.24 -4.57 -15.09
C ASN A 98 2.18 -4.18 -14.07
N PHE A 99 2.58 -3.38 -13.07
CA PHE A 99 1.69 -2.87 -12.04
C PHE A 99 1.58 -1.36 -12.17
N SER A 100 0.37 -0.83 -12.10
CA SER A 100 0.13 0.61 -12.17
C SER A 100 -0.96 1.01 -11.20
N GLY A 101 -1.02 2.31 -10.86
CA GLY A 101 -2.03 2.84 -9.97
C GLY A 101 -1.97 2.28 -8.55
N ILE A 102 -0.80 1.80 -8.08
CA ILE A 102 -0.63 1.39 -6.68
C ILE A 102 -0.67 2.65 -5.82
N ALA A 103 -1.75 2.81 -5.03
CA ALA A 103 -1.94 4.01 -4.24
C ALA A 103 -2.83 3.79 -3.02
N ASN A 104 -2.54 4.58 -1.98
CA ASN A 104 -3.49 4.98 -0.97
C ASN A 104 -4.18 6.27 -1.42
N ASN A 105 -5.36 6.17 -2.03
CA ASN A 105 -6.15 7.31 -2.48
C ASN A 105 -6.98 7.94 -1.35
N SER A 106 -6.79 7.47 -0.11
CA SER A 106 -7.51 7.97 1.05
C SER A 106 -7.06 9.38 1.42
N THR A 107 -7.91 10.11 2.12
CA THR A 107 -7.57 11.40 2.75
C THR A 107 -6.79 11.22 4.05
N THR A 108 -6.55 9.98 4.47
CA THR A 108 -5.90 9.62 5.73
C THR A 108 -4.80 8.58 5.53
N ALA A 109 -3.92 8.44 6.53
CA ALA A 109 -2.92 7.40 6.54
C ALA A 109 -3.57 6.01 6.71
N LEU A 110 -2.95 5.00 6.10
CA LEU A 110 -3.25 3.59 6.32
C LEU A 110 -2.06 2.90 6.99
N THR A 111 -2.35 2.04 7.95
CA THR A 111 -1.35 1.15 8.56
C THR A 111 -1.29 -0.18 7.82
N SER A 112 -0.19 -0.92 7.97
CA SER A 112 0.01 -2.22 7.32
C SER A 112 -0.24 -2.18 5.80
N PHE A 113 0.11 -1.08 5.15
CA PHE A 113 -0.06 -0.91 3.71
C PHE A 113 0.86 -1.85 2.94
N TYR A 114 0.29 -2.54 1.95
CA TYR A 114 1.02 -3.48 1.09
C TYR A 114 0.43 -3.54 -0.31
N TRP A 115 1.19 -4.05 -1.25
CA TRP A 115 0.67 -4.73 -2.42
C TRP A 115 1.28 -6.13 -2.54
N ARG A 116 0.53 -7.05 -3.16
CA ARG A 116 0.82 -8.48 -3.17
C ARG A 116 0.53 -9.06 -4.53
N ASP A 117 1.34 -10.02 -4.98
CA ASP A 117 1.12 -10.80 -6.19
C ASP A 117 0.97 -12.28 -5.83
N THR A 118 -0.19 -12.84 -6.11
CA THR A 118 -0.47 -14.28 -5.98
C THR A 118 -0.27 -14.93 -7.35
N LEU A 119 0.88 -15.57 -7.51
CA LEU A 119 1.33 -16.14 -8.77
C LEU A 119 0.52 -17.38 -9.15
N PRO A 120 0.19 -17.59 -10.46
CA PRO A 120 -0.34 -18.85 -10.95
C PRO A 120 0.78 -19.91 -11.00
N ALA A 121 1.14 -20.41 -9.82
CA ALA A 121 2.34 -21.23 -9.61
C ALA A 121 2.34 -22.56 -10.36
N GLN A 122 1.19 -23.03 -10.85
CA GLN A 122 1.08 -24.15 -11.78
C GLN A 122 1.59 -23.81 -13.18
N ALA A 123 1.68 -22.49 -13.53
CA ALA A 123 2.00 -22.02 -14.87
C ALA A 123 3.30 -21.22 -14.96
N VAL A 124 3.74 -20.59 -13.87
CA VAL A 124 4.90 -19.69 -13.90
C VAL A 124 5.83 -19.90 -12.71
N ARG A 125 7.09 -19.47 -12.88
CA ARG A 125 8.11 -19.35 -11.83
C ARG A 125 8.59 -17.92 -11.78
N LEU A 126 8.61 -17.31 -10.57
CA LEU A 126 9.16 -15.97 -10.35
C LEU A 126 10.66 -15.97 -10.68
N ASP A 127 11.10 -14.92 -11.36
CA ASP A 127 12.50 -14.72 -11.76
C ASP A 127 13.06 -13.44 -11.14
N LYS A 128 12.43 -12.28 -11.44
CA LYS A 128 12.90 -10.97 -10.99
C LYS A 128 11.76 -10.05 -10.62
N ILE A 129 12.05 -9.10 -9.72
CA ILE A 129 11.15 -8.01 -9.34
C ILE A 129 11.86 -6.68 -9.58
N ALA A 130 11.29 -5.85 -10.47
CA ALA A 130 11.62 -4.44 -10.61
C ALA A 130 10.67 -3.65 -9.71
N THR A 131 11.20 -2.96 -8.69
CA THR A 131 10.37 -2.46 -7.59
C THR A 131 9.62 -1.18 -7.89
N GLY A 132 10.01 -0.44 -8.92
CA GLY A 132 9.52 0.92 -9.13
C GLY A 132 9.97 1.89 -8.04
N THR A 133 9.32 3.04 -7.99
CA THR A 133 9.53 4.08 -6.96
C THR A 133 8.19 4.66 -6.49
N TYR A 134 8.20 5.34 -5.32
CA TYR A 134 7.02 5.91 -4.68
C TYR A 134 7.27 7.37 -4.31
N ASN A 135 6.20 8.15 -4.17
CA ASN A 135 6.25 9.61 -3.97
C ASN A 135 6.60 10.06 -2.54
N VAL A 136 6.68 9.15 -1.58
CA VAL A 136 7.00 9.44 -0.19
C VAL A 136 8.24 8.66 0.21
N GLN A 137 9.22 9.34 0.79
CA GLN A 137 10.43 8.70 1.30
C GLN A 137 10.11 7.82 2.51
N GLY A 138 10.65 6.62 2.50
CA GLY A 138 10.51 5.62 3.57
C GLY A 138 11.18 4.32 3.15
N ASN A 139 10.96 3.28 3.92
CA ASN A 139 11.49 1.96 3.65
C ASN A 139 10.36 0.93 3.58
N TYR A 140 10.62 -0.15 2.85
CA TYR A 140 9.73 -1.30 2.73
C TYR A 140 10.53 -2.59 2.72
N LYS A 141 9.84 -3.70 2.90
CA LYS A 141 10.40 -5.04 2.74
C LYS A 141 9.57 -5.86 1.75
N ILE A 142 10.20 -6.88 1.19
CA ILE A 142 9.54 -7.88 0.35
C ILE A 142 9.60 -9.20 1.08
N VAL A 143 8.45 -9.83 1.24
CA VAL A 143 8.28 -11.15 1.85
C VAL A 143 7.61 -12.10 0.86
N PHE A 144 7.79 -13.40 1.03
CA PHE A 144 7.26 -14.40 0.12
C PHE A 144 6.82 -15.68 0.81
N LYS A 145 5.98 -16.44 0.13
CA LYS A 145 5.55 -17.79 0.47
C LYS A 145 5.93 -18.76 -0.66
N THR A 146 6.02 -20.04 -0.33
CA THR A 146 6.31 -21.09 -1.30
C THR A 146 5.24 -22.18 -1.27
N ASN A 147 5.32 -23.11 -2.22
CA ASN A 147 4.49 -24.30 -2.24
C ASN A 147 4.73 -25.24 -1.04
N LEU A 148 5.88 -25.14 -0.38
CA LEU A 148 6.24 -25.94 0.80
C LEU A 148 6.09 -25.21 2.12
N ASN A 149 5.94 -23.86 2.11
CA ASN A 149 5.82 -23.05 3.31
C ASN A 149 4.81 -21.91 3.11
N SER A 150 3.72 -21.96 3.86
CA SER A 150 2.65 -20.94 3.85
C SER A 150 2.96 -19.72 4.72
N GLU A 151 4.04 -19.74 5.50
CA GLU A 151 4.46 -18.59 6.29
C GLU A 151 5.32 -17.64 5.46
N TYR A 152 5.20 -16.32 5.74
CA TYR A 152 6.03 -15.33 5.07
C TYR A 152 7.48 -15.39 5.55
N ARG A 153 8.39 -15.54 4.60
CA ARG A 153 9.84 -15.37 4.78
C ARG A 153 10.29 -14.04 4.15
N THR A 154 11.29 -13.40 4.73
CA THR A 154 11.86 -12.19 4.16
C THR A 154 12.69 -12.52 2.92
N MET A 155 12.37 -11.86 1.80
CA MET A 155 13.14 -11.91 0.56
C MET A 155 14.20 -10.80 0.55
N TYR A 156 13.74 -9.57 0.75
CA TYR A 156 14.58 -8.36 0.86
C TYR A 156 14.03 -7.44 1.94
N ASP A 157 14.90 -6.74 2.63
CA ASP A 157 14.53 -5.84 3.72
C ASP A 157 15.16 -4.46 3.54
N ASN A 158 14.59 -3.47 4.20
CA ASN A 158 15.09 -2.10 4.29
C ASN A 158 15.34 -1.42 2.92
N LEU A 159 14.48 -1.69 1.94
CA LEU A 159 14.54 -1.07 0.62
C LEU A 159 13.94 0.34 0.64
N SER A 160 14.61 1.32 0.01
CA SER A 160 14.10 2.68 -0.07
C SER A 160 12.96 2.82 -1.06
N THR A 161 11.88 3.51 -0.68
CA THR A 161 10.72 3.80 -1.53
C THR A 161 11.06 4.71 -2.72
N THR A 162 12.09 5.53 -2.62
CA THR A 162 12.49 6.47 -3.69
C THR A 162 13.55 5.92 -4.63
N ARG A 163 13.95 4.65 -4.43
CA ARG A 163 14.96 3.99 -5.24
C ARG A 163 14.39 2.79 -6.00
N HIS A 164 14.68 2.71 -7.29
CA HIS A 164 14.36 1.56 -8.10
C HIS A 164 15.42 0.46 -7.91
N TYR A 165 14.97 -0.77 -7.75
CA TYR A 165 15.83 -1.96 -7.65
C TYR A 165 15.37 -3.00 -8.67
N MET A 166 16.35 -3.70 -9.27
CA MET A 166 16.12 -4.94 -10.00
C MET A 166 16.60 -6.10 -9.13
N LEU A 167 15.67 -6.83 -8.54
CA LEU A 167 15.94 -7.86 -7.54
C LEU A 167 15.82 -9.25 -8.16
N ASP A 168 16.82 -10.09 -7.93
CA ASP A 168 16.78 -11.49 -8.31
C ASP A 168 15.87 -12.26 -7.31
N ALA A 169 14.75 -12.76 -7.78
CA ALA A 169 13.77 -13.50 -6.99
C ALA A 169 13.66 -14.95 -7.45
N SER A 170 14.67 -15.42 -8.19
CA SER A 170 14.73 -16.81 -8.63
C SER A 170 14.90 -17.77 -7.44
N PRO A 171 14.37 -19.00 -7.53
CA PRO A 171 14.55 -20.01 -6.48
C PRO A 171 16.02 -20.22 -6.08
N SER A 172 16.93 -20.20 -7.06
CA SER A 172 18.37 -20.37 -6.83
C SER A 172 18.98 -19.22 -6.02
N ALA A 173 18.60 -17.95 -6.33
CA ALA A 173 19.09 -16.79 -5.61
C ALA A 173 18.61 -16.78 -4.15
N LEU A 174 17.46 -17.36 -3.88
CA LEU A 174 16.85 -17.44 -2.55
C LEU A 174 17.22 -18.72 -1.79
N GLY A 175 18.06 -19.59 -2.36
CA GLY A 175 18.47 -20.84 -1.74
C GLY A 175 17.33 -21.84 -1.52
N LEU A 176 16.30 -21.81 -2.38
CA LEU A 176 15.17 -22.72 -2.28
C LEU A 176 15.55 -24.13 -2.77
N ALA A 177 14.88 -25.13 -2.22
CA ALA A 177 15.04 -26.51 -2.68
C ALA A 177 14.57 -26.66 -4.15
N SER A 178 15.05 -27.73 -4.83
CA SER A 178 14.75 -27.94 -6.26
C SER A 178 13.26 -28.09 -6.60
N ASN A 179 12.46 -28.53 -5.63
CA ASN A 179 11.00 -28.66 -5.73
C ASN A 179 10.23 -27.50 -5.04
N GLU A 180 10.95 -26.51 -4.52
CA GLU A 180 10.37 -25.35 -3.84
C GLU A 180 10.33 -24.16 -4.79
N TYR A 181 9.20 -23.50 -4.88
CA TYR A 181 8.99 -22.32 -5.71
C TYR A 181 8.02 -21.33 -5.06
N ILE A 182 8.17 -20.06 -5.39
CA ILE A 182 7.37 -18.98 -4.85
C ILE A 182 5.94 -19.06 -5.40
N THR A 183 4.96 -18.98 -4.51
CA THR A 183 3.53 -18.94 -4.84
C THR A 183 2.93 -17.54 -4.64
N GLU A 184 3.52 -16.75 -3.75
CA GLU A 184 3.06 -15.42 -3.43
C GLU A 184 4.23 -14.58 -2.92
N PHE A 185 4.25 -13.29 -3.28
CA PHE A 185 5.12 -12.32 -2.60
C PHE A 185 4.34 -11.05 -2.28
N MET A 186 4.80 -10.32 -1.27
CA MET A 186 4.17 -9.10 -0.79
C MET A 186 5.23 -8.02 -0.53
N VAL A 187 4.96 -6.81 -1.03
CA VAL A 187 5.73 -5.60 -0.75
C VAL A 187 5.03 -4.84 0.36
N SER A 188 5.66 -4.77 1.54
CA SER A 188 5.06 -4.26 2.77
C SER A 188 5.73 -2.96 3.20
N PHE A 189 4.95 -1.88 3.30
CA PHE A 189 5.41 -0.52 3.60
C PHE A 189 5.17 -0.09 5.05
N GLY A 190 4.31 -0.79 5.80
CA GLY A 190 3.89 -0.36 7.12
C GLY A 190 2.88 0.80 7.06
N VAL A 191 3.22 1.95 7.65
CA VAL A 191 2.35 3.14 7.62
C VAL A 191 2.65 3.99 6.40
N VAL A 192 1.61 4.31 5.62
CA VAL A 192 1.72 5.25 4.49
C VAL A 192 0.71 6.39 4.64
N PRO A 193 1.07 7.64 4.32
CA PRO A 193 0.13 8.77 4.38
C PRO A 193 -0.95 8.68 3.31
N GLY A 194 -1.99 9.50 3.43
CA GLY A 194 -2.92 9.74 2.34
C GLY A 194 -2.19 10.25 1.09
N ASN A 195 -2.65 9.88 -0.09
CA ASN A 195 -2.02 10.17 -1.38
C ASN A 195 -0.62 9.54 -1.59
N PHE A 196 -0.23 8.54 -0.78
CA PHE A 196 0.90 7.69 -1.11
C PHE A 196 0.63 6.97 -2.42
N ARG A 197 1.56 7.05 -3.38
CA ARG A 197 1.39 6.40 -4.69
C ARG A 197 2.71 6.04 -5.34
N GLN A 198 2.66 5.08 -6.24
CA GLN A 198 3.79 4.81 -7.12
C GLN A 198 4.09 6.02 -8.02
N VAL A 199 5.37 6.18 -8.36
CA VAL A 199 5.88 7.12 -9.37
C VAL A 199 6.35 6.32 -10.58
N GLU A 200 7.29 5.41 -10.39
CA GLU A 200 7.73 4.46 -11.39
C GLU A 200 7.02 3.11 -11.19
N ALA A 201 6.58 2.50 -12.26
CA ALA A 201 5.78 1.28 -12.20
C ALA A 201 6.64 0.05 -11.82
N PRO A 202 6.22 -0.76 -10.83
CA PRO A 202 6.82 -2.06 -10.60
C PRO A 202 6.54 -3.01 -11.77
N MET A 203 7.49 -3.94 -11.98
CA MET A 203 7.36 -5.03 -12.96
C MET A 203 7.80 -6.35 -12.34
N VAL A 204 7.13 -7.42 -12.71
CA VAL A 204 7.44 -8.78 -12.24
C VAL A 204 7.72 -9.67 -13.43
N TYR A 205 8.88 -10.29 -13.44
CA TYR A 205 9.33 -11.19 -14.48
C TYR A 205 9.17 -12.63 -14.00
N CYS A 206 8.54 -13.45 -14.83
CA CYS A 206 8.32 -14.86 -14.56
C CYS A 206 8.72 -15.70 -15.78
N ASN A 207 9.12 -16.92 -15.54
CA ASN A 207 9.32 -17.92 -16.60
C ASN A 207 8.10 -18.84 -16.67
N VAL A 208 7.48 -18.96 -17.84
CA VAL A 208 6.40 -19.91 -18.10
C VAL A 208 6.97 -21.31 -18.05
N VAL A 209 6.32 -22.24 -17.33
CA VAL A 209 6.81 -23.60 -17.25
C VAL A 209 6.70 -24.31 -18.60
N SER A 210 7.69 -25.13 -18.95
CA SER A 210 7.84 -25.73 -20.30
C SER A 210 6.81 -26.80 -20.64
N TRP A 211 6.12 -27.36 -19.64
CA TRP A 211 5.16 -28.48 -19.81
C TRP A 211 3.70 -28.03 -19.98
N LEU A 212 3.42 -26.73 -20.08
CA LEU A 212 2.05 -26.26 -20.30
C LEU A 212 1.55 -26.60 -21.70
N THR A 213 0.32 -27.10 -21.75
CA THR A 213 -0.37 -27.41 -23.02
C THR A 213 -0.90 -26.15 -23.68
N GLY A 214 -0.79 -26.08 -25.00
CA GLY A 214 -1.37 -24.99 -25.81
C GLY A 214 -2.88 -24.84 -25.56
N GLY A 215 -3.35 -23.60 -25.42
CA GLY A 215 -4.72 -23.26 -25.07
C GLY A 215 -4.98 -23.13 -23.57
N THR A 216 -4.08 -23.61 -22.70
CA THR A 216 -4.19 -23.43 -21.24
C THR A 216 -4.29 -21.94 -20.91
N GLN A 217 -5.22 -21.57 -20.03
CA GLN A 217 -5.34 -20.22 -19.48
C GLN A 217 -4.95 -20.22 -18.01
N PHE A 218 -4.31 -19.16 -17.57
CA PHE A 218 -3.99 -18.96 -16.16
C PHE A 218 -4.18 -17.49 -15.76
N VAL A 219 -4.58 -17.30 -14.51
CA VAL A 219 -4.90 -15.99 -13.95
C VAL A 219 -3.84 -15.63 -12.93
N ASN A 220 -3.27 -14.44 -13.06
CA ASN A 220 -2.42 -13.85 -12.04
C ASN A 220 -3.18 -12.73 -11.33
N GLN A 221 -3.25 -12.79 -9.98
CA GLN A 221 -3.98 -11.85 -9.15
C GLN A 221 -3.01 -10.98 -8.34
N ALA A 222 -3.30 -9.69 -8.30
CA ALA A 222 -2.63 -8.74 -7.41
C ALA A 222 -3.64 -8.06 -6.49
N ASP A 223 -3.24 -7.85 -5.25
CA ASP A 223 -4.03 -7.16 -4.24
C ASP A 223 -3.23 -6.00 -3.68
N VAL A 224 -3.93 -4.93 -3.28
CA VAL A 224 -3.39 -3.83 -2.48
C VAL A 224 -4.29 -3.63 -1.28
N GLY A 225 -3.71 -3.31 -0.14
CA GLY A 225 -4.51 -3.09 1.07
C GLY A 225 -3.78 -2.30 2.14
N GLY A 226 -4.57 -1.84 3.10
CA GLY A 226 -4.11 -1.18 4.31
C GLY A 226 -5.22 -1.13 5.34
N ILE A 227 -4.90 -0.77 6.58
CA ILE A 227 -5.85 -0.75 7.69
C ILE A 227 -6.12 0.70 8.11
N TYR A 228 -7.40 1.03 8.25
CA TYR A 228 -7.87 2.23 8.91
C TYR A 228 -8.88 1.85 10.02
N ASN A 229 -8.66 2.33 11.24
CA ASN A 229 -9.51 2.03 12.41
C ASN A 229 -9.84 0.53 12.57
N GLY A 230 -8.86 -0.35 12.37
CA GLY A 230 -9.03 -1.80 12.48
C GLY A 230 -9.74 -2.46 11.30
N GLN A 231 -10.16 -1.71 10.28
CA GLN A 231 -10.81 -2.25 9.09
C GLN A 231 -9.86 -2.29 7.90
N TRP A 232 -9.88 -3.38 7.14
CA TRP A 232 -9.15 -3.52 5.90
C TRP A 232 -9.81 -2.74 4.77
N ILE A 233 -9.03 -1.91 4.09
CA ILE A 233 -9.38 -1.26 2.83
C ILE A 233 -8.57 -1.98 1.76
N MET A 234 -9.23 -2.60 0.78
CA MET A 234 -8.58 -3.48 -0.19
C MET A 234 -9.09 -3.25 -1.62
N ALA A 235 -8.22 -3.53 -2.59
CA ALA A 235 -8.57 -3.61 -4.00
C ALA A 235 -7.79 -4.74 -4.66
N THR A 236 -8.37 -5.34 -5.70
CA THR A 236 -7.82 -6.49 -6.43
C THR A 236 -7.79 -6.19 -7.92
N SER A 237 -6.76 -6.65 -8.60
CA SER A 237 -6.64 -6.64 -10.06
C SER A 237 -6.17 -8.00 -10.55
N ARG A 238 -6.71 -8.47 -11.68
CA ARG A 238 -6.40 -9.78 -12.27
C ARG A 238 -5.98 -9.61 -13.71
N TRP A 239 -5.11 -10.50 -14.16
CA TRP A 239 -4.72 -10.62 -15.55
C TRP A 239 -4.77 -12.07 -16.01
N VAL A 240 -5.36 -12.30 -17.20
CA VAL A 240 -5.46 -13.62 -17.81
C VAL A 240 -4.44 -13.72 -18.93
N THR A 241 -3.64 -14.77 -18.92
CA THR A 241 -2.71 -15.12 -19.99
C THR A 241 -3.09 -16.49 -20.55
N ARG A 242 -2.96 -16.66 -21.86
CA ARG A 242 -3.19 -17.93 -22.55
C ARG A 242 -1.87 -18.47 -23.12
N VAL A 243 -1.70 -19.77 -23.05
CA VAL A 243 -0.62 -20.46 -23.77
C VAL A 243 -1.01 -20.58 -25.24
N TYR A 244 -0.13 -20.17 -26.14
CA TYR A 244 -0.34 -20.27 -27.60
C TYR A 244 -0.71 -21.70 -28.01
N LYS A 245 -1.75 -21.82 -28.81
CA LYS A 245 -2.15 -23.07 -29.48
C LYS A 245 -2.09 -22.85 -30.99
N PRO A 246 -1.21 -23.56 -31.72
CA PRO A 246 -1.23 -23.51 -33.18
C PRO A 246 -2.62 -23.82 -33.74
N ALA A 247 -3.01 -23.15 -34.82
CA ALA A 247 -4.22 -23.51 -35.54
C ALA A 247 -4.10 -24.95 -36.07
N GLU A 248 -5.18 -25.73 -35.92
CA GLU A 248 -5.23 -27.04 -36.56
C GLU A 248 -5.16 -26.89 -38.08
N PRO A 249 -4.33 -27.71 -38.78
CA PRO A 249 -4.33 -27.66 -40.22
C PRO A 249 -5.72 -27.96 -40.76
N LEU A 250 -6.15 -27.19 -41.72
CA LEU A 250 -7.42 -27.44 -42.39
C LEU A 250 -7.47 -28.87 -42.91
N PRO A 251 -8.62 -29.57 -42.84
CA PRO A 251 -8.78 -30.89 -43.42
C PRO A 251 -8.38 -30.80 -44.90
N ARG A 252 -7.47 -31.67 -45.36
CA ARG A 252 -7.20 -31.81 -46.78
C ARG A 252 -8.48 -32.29 -47.43
N THR A 253 -9.20 -31.40 -48.13
CA THR A 253 -10.25 -31.80 -49.07
C THR A 253 -9.55 -32.52 -50.20
N GLY A 254 -9.55 -33.86 -50.17
CA GLY A 254 -9.10 -34.66 -51.29
C GLY A 254 -10.08 -34.50 -52.43
N TYR A 255 -9.54 -34.07 -53.55
CA TYR A 255 -10.15 -34.29 -54.86
C TYR A 255 -9.47 -35.51 -55.47
#